data_bf2df1ec6eea59a93309baa5620e9ca3
#
_entry.id   bf2df1ec6eea59a93309baa5620e9ca3
#
_cell.length_a   1.000
_cell.length_b   1.000
_cell.length_c   1.000
_cell.angle_alpha   90.00
_cell.angle_beta   90.00
_cell.angle_gamma   90.00
#
_symmetry.space_group_name_H-M   'P 1'
#
loop_
_entity.id
_entity.type
_entity.pdbx_description
1 polymer ?
#
loop_
_entity_poly.entity_id
_entity_poly.type
_entity_poly.pdbx_seq_one_letter_code
_entity_poly.pdbx_strand_id
1 'polypeptide(L)'
;MLTKLTIINFKKFGKDEIELGNPVVFIGPNNSGKTSALQALALWEVGVKRWNEERRGKLAPEKRPGVTINRRDLVAIPVPDANLLWRDLHVRDVQKANGKQKTKNVRIDITVEGITEDKQWTCGLEFDYANAESFYCRPLRLSEENDPQRMPVPDEAAKVQVAFLPPMSGLMANETRLDPGAINVRVGEGRTAEVLRNLCYKIYTEKTESWEKLVSHIRSLFGAELDVPEYVRERGEIRMRYKEDGVLFDLSSSGRGLQQTLLLLSYMYANIGAILLLDEPDAHLEILRQRQIYQLLVDVGRANGNQVIAASHSEILLNEAADRDVVIAFVGRPHRINDRGSQVQKALREIGYEHYYQAEQTGWVLYLEGSTDLAILRAFAEKLQYAESVEALERPFVHYVGNQPNEVRKHFHGLREAKADLVGVAIFDQLEVPADLGAEAITWRRKEIENYFCYPETLEAYANASALEESAGPLFAISEASKRLEIMKQSIAEVTQALETLGKGSPWDPGTKVNDDFLAPLFEKYFKKLKLPNVMAKKNFHELALLVPREKIDPEVKEKLDAIVNIKRRARPVGD
;
A
#
# COMPACT_ATOMS: atom_id res chain seq x y z
N MET A 1 -0.11 -12.59 -26.49
CA MET A 1 -0.45 -12.42 -25.05
C MET A 1 0.67 -13.01 -24.21
N LEU A 2 1.16 -12.28 -23.20
CA LEU A 2 2.10 -12.81 -22.20
C LEU A 2 1.34 -13.64 -21.18
N THR A 3 1.94 -14.75 -20.73
CA THR A 3 1.31 -15.71 -19.82
C THR A 3 2.08 -15.89 -18.51
N LYS A 4 3.39 -15.62 -18.50
CA LYS A 4 4.22 -15.74 -17.30
C LYS A 4 5.44 -14.84 -17.37
N LEU A 5 5.84 -14.31 -16.22
CA LEU A 5 7.05 -13.53 -16.00
C LEU A 5 7.87 -14.18 -14.90
N THR A 6 9.13 -14.50 -15.18
CA THR A 6 10.09 -14.96 -14.17
C THR A 6 11.20 -13.91 -14.04
N ILE A 7 11.49 -13.50 -12.80
CA ILE A 7 12.45 -12.45 -12.47
C ILE A 7 13.47 -12.99 -11.48
N ILE A 8 14.76 -12.77 -11.77
CA ILE A 8 15.85 -13.13 -10.86
C ILE A 8 16.78 -11.93 -10.68
N ASN A 9 17.11 -11.61 -9.44
CA ASN A 9 18.06 -10.54 -9.02
C ASN A 9 17.71 -9.12 -9.50
N PHE A 10 16.43 -8.79 -9.69
CA PHE A 10 16.02 -7.47 -10.14
C PHE A 10 15.34 -6.70 -9.02
N LYS A 11 15.89 -5.57 -8.59
CA LYS A 11 15.37 -4.71 -7.53
C LYS A 11 15.02 -5.52 -6.27
N LYS A 12 13.73 -5.64 -5.92
CA LYS A 12 13.27 -6.43 -4.76
C LYS A 12 13.23 -7.94 -5.01
N PHE A 13 13.21 -8.37 -6.26
CA PHE A 13 13.02 -9.78 -6.61
C PHE A 13 14.30 -10.58 -6.46
N GLY A 14 14.23 -11.68 -5.72
CA GLY A 14 15.30 -12.69 -5.64
C GLY A 14 15.19 -13.71 -6.75
N LYS A 15 14.16 -14.54 -6.68
CA LYS A 15 13.69 -15.46 -7.72
C LYS A 15 12.19 -15.59 -7.54
N ASP A 16 11.45 -14.98 -8.44
CA ASP A 16 10.00 -14.91 -8.36
C ASP A 16 9.38 -15.19 -9.72
N GLU A 17 8.23 -15.87 -9.69
CA GLU A 17 7.43 -16.22 -10.86
C GLU A 17 6.05 -15.59 -10.71
N ILE A 18 5.58 -14.94 -11.75
CA ILE A 18 4.32 -14.20 -11.78
C ILE A 18 3.50 -14.68 -12.97
N GLU A 19 2.32 -15.25 -12.71
CA GLU A 19 1.37 -15.57 -13.77
C GLU A 19 0.76 -14.29 -14.34
N LEU A 20 0.55 -14.28 -15.64
CA LEU A 20 -0.05 -13.18 -16.37
C LEU A 20 -1.32 -13.64 -17.09
N GLY A 21 -2.23 -12.71 -17.30
CA GLY A 21 -3.50 -12.93 -18.00
C GLY A 21 -3.90 -11.70 -18.82
N ASN A 22 -5.16 -11.65 -19.25
CA ASN A 22 -5.71 -10.48 -19.91
C ASN A 22 -7.18 -10.28 -19.54
N PRO A 23 -7.47 -9.31 -18.67
CA PRO A 23 -6.54 -8.47 -17.93
C PRO A 23 -5.90 -9.19 -16.72
N VAL A 24 -4.86 -8.58 -16.14
CA VAL A 24 -4.29 -8.99 -14.88
C VAL A 24 -4.09 -7.79 -13.96
N VAL A 25 -4.40 -7.94 -12.68
CA VAL A 25 -4.23 -6.90 -11.67
C VAL A 25 -3.20 -7.33 -10.63
N PHE A 26 -2.16 -6.54 -10.48
CA PHE A 26 -1.18 -6.64 -9.41
C PHE A 26 -1.66 -5.82 -8.22
N ILE A 27 -1.91 -6.46 -7.09
CA ILE A 27 -2.46 -5.81 -5.91
C ILE A 27 -1.53 -5.98 -4.71
N GLY A 28 -1.45 -4.99 -3.85
CA GLY A 28 -0.62 -5.03 -2.65
C GLY A 28 -0.29 -3.65 -2.12
N PRO A 29 0.31 -3.57 -0.92
CA PRO A 29 0.67 -2.31 -0.30
C PRO A 29 1.72 -1.54 -1.12
N ASN A 30 1.90 -0.26 -0.77
CA ASN A 30 2.95 0.54 -1.38
C ASN A 30 4.31 -0.11 -1.13
N ASN A 31 5.21 0.03 -2.10
CA ASN A 31 6.55 -0.55 -2.02
C ASN A 31 6.62 -2.09 -1.98
N SER A 32 5.55 -2.83 -2.33
CA SER A 32 5.53 -4.31 -2.38
C SER A 32 6.24 -4.91 -3.59
N GLY A 33 6.58 -4.11 -4.62
CA GLY A 33 7.25 -4.56 -5.84
C GLY A 33 6.38 -4.57 -7.10
N LYS A 34 5.11 -4.16 -7.05
CA LYS A 34 4.20 -4.09 -8.21
C LYS A 34 4.81 -3.33 -9.39
N THR A 35 5.20 -2.07 -9.15
CA THR A 35 5.88 -1.22 -10.16
C THR A 35 7.17 -1.88 -10.66
N SER A 36 7.94 -2.54 -9.77
CA SER A 36 9.16 -3.24 -10.17
C SER A 36 8.88 -4.42 -11.11
N ALA A 37 7.76 -5.13 -10.94
CA ALA A 37 7.36 -6.20 -11.86
C ALA A 37 6.97 -5.64 -13.25
N LEU A 38 6.23 -4.52 -13.29
CA LEU A 38 5.95 -3.81 -14.55
C LEU A 38 7.25 -3.36 -15.23
N GLN A 39 8.18 -2.81 -14.47
CA GLN A 39 9.50 -2.38 -14.96
C GLN A 39 10.36 -3.54 -15.46
N ALA A 40 10.25 -4.75 -14.87
CA ALA A 40 10.94 -5.93 -15.38
C ALA A 40 10.45 -6.31 -16.80
N LEU A 41 9.13 -6.23 -17.06
CA LEU A 41 8.58 -6.43 -18.41
C LEU A 41 9.07 -5.37 -19.39
N ALA A 42 9.14 -4.10 -18.97
CA ALA A 42 9.67 -3.03 -19.81
C ALA A 42 11.16 -3.21 -20.11
N LEU A 43 11.97 -3.66 -19.12
CA LEU A 43 13.40 -3.96 -19.33
C LEU A 43 13.59 -5.13 -20.30
N TRP A 44 12.80 -6.19 -20.16
CA TRP A 44 12.81 -7.33 -21.06
C TRP A 44 12.52 -6.90 -22.50
N GLU A 45 11.52 -6.08 -22.71
CA GLU A 45 11.14 -5.58 -24.06
C GLU A 45 12.27 -4.75 -24.69
N VAL A 46 12.88 -3.82 -23.93
CA VAL A 46 14.06 -3.06 -24.39
C VAL A 46 15.19 -4.00 -24.77
N GLY A 47 15.44 -5.03 -23.97
CA GLY A 47 16.46 -6.04 -24.26
C GLY A 47 16.19 -6.80 -25.55
N VAL A 48 14.95 -7.27 -25.76
CA VAL A 48 14.54 -7.99 -26.98
C VAL A 48 14.68 -7.10 -28.23
N LYS A 49 14.23 -5.83 -28.15
CA LYS A 49 14.35 -4.88 -29.26
C LYS A 49 15.81 -4.64 -29.64
N ARG A 50 16.66 -4.29 -28.64
CA ARG A 50 18.07 -4.04 -28.87
C ARG A 50 18.81 -5.26 -29.44
N TRP A 51 18.49 -6.46 -28.88
CA TRP A 51 19.06 -7.69 -29.42
C TRP A 51 18.70 -7.90 -30.88
N ASN A 52 17.43 -7.71 -31.27
CA ASN A 52 16.99 -7.89 -32.65
C ASN A 52 17.59 -6.83 -33.59
N GLU A 53 17.62 -5.56 -33.20
CA GLU A 53 18.22 -4.48 -34.02
C GLU A 53 19.69 -4.78 -34.36
N GLU A 54 20.48 -5.27 -33.42
CA GLU A 54 21.91 -5.47 -33.63
C GLU A 54 22.30 -6.86 -34.15
N ARG A 55 21.48 -7.89 -33.87
CA ARG A 55 21.85 -9.28 -34.12
C ARG A 55 20.97 -10.03 -35.11
N ARG A 56 19.77 -9.60 -35.42
CA ARG A 56 18.87 -10.27 -36.35
C ARG A 56 19.50 -10.41 -37.74
N GLY A 57 19.55 -11.64 -38.25
CA GLY A 57 20.12 -11.94 -39.58
C GLY A 57 21.64 -11.90 -39.65
N LYS A 58 22.35 -11.65 -38.54
CA LYS A 58 23.82 -11.70 -38.46
C LYS A 58 24.25 -13.02 -37.83
N LEU A 59 25.00 -13.84 -38.54
CA LEU A 59 25.76 -14.97 -37.99
C LEU A 59 26.84 -14.41 -37.02
N ALA A 60 26.48 -14.13 -35.80
CA ALA A 60 27.43 -13.66 -34.80
C ALA A 60 28.01 -14.86 -34.06
N PRO A 61 29.34 -14.95 -33.89
CA PRO A 61 29.95 -15.95 -33.04
C PRO A 61 29.35 -15.86 -31.63
N GLU A 62 28.98 -16.99 -31.04
CA GLU A 62 28.42 -17.11 -29.69
C GLU A 62 29.27 -16.47 -28.60
N LYS A 63 30.55 -16.22 -28.85
CA LYS A 63 31.54 -15.63 -27.94
C LYS A 63 31.53 -14.10 -27.83
N ARG A 64 30.67 -13.38 -28.56
CA ARG A 64 30.65 -11.92 -28.46
C ARG A 64 29.97 -11.46 -27.17
N PRO A 65 30.49 -10.34 -26.55
CA PRO A 65 29.77 -9.69 -25.45
C PRO A 65 28.36 -9.34 -25.90
N GLY A 66 27.41 -9.31 -24.96
CA GLY A 66 26.03 -8.96 -25.24
C GLY A 66 25.88 -7.58 -25.91
N VAL A 67 24.68 -7.28 -26.32
CA VAL A 67 24.30 -5.95 -26.84
C VAL A 67 24.34 -4.96 -25.70
N THR A 68 24.93 -3.79 -25.91
CA THR A 68 24.99 -2.73 -24.89
C THR A 68 23.67 -2.00 -24.79
N ILE A 69 23.18 -1.86 -23.57
CA ILE A 69 22.04 -1.00 -23.21
C ILE A 69 22.57 0.13 -22.34
N ASN A 70 22.33 1.37 -22.75
CA ASN A 70 22.63 2.54 -21.93
C ASN A 70 21.45 2.81 -20.99
N ARG A 71 21.73 3.29 -19.77
CA ARG A 71 20.66 3.65 -18.82
C ARG A 71 19.71 4.72 -19.38
N ARG A 72 20.16 5.56 -20.30
CA ARG A 72 19.33 6.56 -20.99
C ARG A 72 18.33 5.95 -21.97
N ASP A 73 18.56 4.72 -22.40
CA ASP A 73 17.61 3.97 -23.25
C ASP A 73 16.47 3.39 -22.44
N LEU A 74 16.59 3.34 -21.10
CA LEU A 74 15.61 2.83 -20.15
C LEU A 74 14.56 3.88 -19.81
N VAL A 75 13.82 4.32 -20.82
CA VAL A 75 12.81 5.38 -20.66
C VAL A 75 11.77 5.04 -19.59
N ALA A 76 11.30 3.79 -19.54
CA ALA A 76 10.30 3.33 -18.56
C ALA A 76 10.88 3.01 -17.16
N ILE A 77 12.21 3.03 -17.01
CA ILE A 77 12.91 2.65 -15.77
C ILE A 77 14.02 3.66 -15.49
N PRO A 78 13.70 4.93 -15.24
CA PRO A 78 14.72 5.95 -15.04
C PRO A 78 15.51 5.65 -13.75
N VAL A 79 16.80 5.40 -13.90
CA VAL A 79 17.73 5.19 -12.78
C VAL A 79 18.96 6.08 -12.95
N PRO A 80 19.46 6.73 -11.88
CA PRO A 80 20.66 7.55 -11.94
C PRO A 80 21.94 6.71 -12.16
N ASP A 81 21.93 5.45 -11.76
CA ASP A 81 23.04 4.50 -11.91
C ASP A 81 22.48 3.11 -12.26
N ALA A 82 23.12 2.40 -13.20
CA ALA A 82 22.66 1.11 -13.69
C ALA A 82 22.65 0.01 -12.61
N ASN A 83 23.51 0.07 -11.58
CA ASN A 83 23.54 -0.90 -10.48
C ASN A 83 22.27 -0.92 -9.64
N LEU A 84 21.46 0.17 -9.66
CA LEU A 84 20.18 0.27 -8.97
C LEU A 84 19.11 -0.68 -9.53
N LEU A 85 19.36 -1.32 -10.65
CA LEU A 85 18.51 -2.39 -11.19
C LEU A 85 18.76 -3.73 -10.50
N TRP A 86 19.96 -3.95 -9.93
CA TRP A 86 20.33 -5.19 -9.25
C TRP A 86 19.80 -5.23 -7.81
N ARG A 87 19.38 -6.41 -7.38
CA ARG A 87 18.97 -6.62 -5.99
C ARG A 87 20.16 -6.30 -5.06
N ASP A 88 19.87 -5.57 -3.99
CA ASP A 88 20.84 -5.15 -2.96
C ASP A 88 22.08 -4.41 -3.53
N LEU A 89 21.94 -3.82 -4.74
CA LEU A 89 23.04 -3.18 -5.50
C LEU A 89 24.20 -4.14 -5.79
N HIS A 90 23.95 -5.45 -5.69
CA HIS A 90 24.98 -6.48 -5.72
C HIS A 90 25.25 -6.96 -7.16
N VAL A 91 26.25 -6.39 -7.80
CA VAL A 91 26.60 -6.64 -9.21
C VAL A 91 27.73 -7.67 -9.39
N ARG A 92 28.50 -7.99 -8.33
CA ARG A 92 29.67 -8.89 -8.41
C ARG A 92 29.89 -9.65 -7.12
N ASP A 93 30.11 -10.97 -7.24
CA ASP A 93 30.55 -11.86 -6.18
C ASP A 93 32.06 -12.07 -6.24
N VAL A 94 32.69 -12.09 -5.07
CA VAL A 94 34.12 -12.38 -4.95
C VAL A 94 34.27 -13.77 -4.31
N GLN A 95 34.67 -14.75 -5.12
CA GLN A 95 34.96 -16.11 -4.65
C GLN A 95 36.47 -16.30 -4.48
N LYS A 96 36.90 -16.77 -3.31
CA LYS A 96 38.28 -17.23 -3.09
C LYS A 96 38.35 -18.71 -3.39
N ALA A 97 38.95 -19.11 -4.52
CA ALA A 97 39.24 -20.48 -4.86
C ALA A 97 40.76 -20.68 -5.06
N ASN A 98 41.35 -21.61 -4.36
CA ASN A 98 42.80 -21.98 -4.47
C ASN A 98 43.75 -20.77 -4.29
N GLY A 99 43.49 -19.89 -3.34
CA GLY A 99 44.35 -18.72 -3.08
C GLY A 99 44.26 -17.58 -4.12
N LYS A 100 43.48 -17.76 -5.19
CA LYS A 100 43.19 -16.72 -6.20
C LYS A 100 41.78 -16.15 -6.02
N GLN A 101 41.66 -14.85 -6.09
CA GLN A 101 40.39 -14.16 -6.04
C GLN A 101 39.76 -14.19 -7.45
N LYS A 102 38.60 -14.84 -7.59
CA LYS A 102 37.85 -14.87 -8.85
C LYS A 102 36.56 -14.07 -8.65
N THR A 103 36.40 -13.03 -9.45
CA THR A 103 35.17 -12.23 -9.46
C THR A 103 34.18 -12.86 -10.42
N LYS A 104 32.95 -13.13 -9.94
CA LYS A 104 31.80 -13.60 -10.76
C LYS A 104 30.79 -12.48 -10.81
N ASN A 105 30.30 -12.12 -12.01
CA ASN A 105 29.23 -11.15 -12.13
C ASN A 105 27.90 -11.76 -11.66
N VAL A 106 27.16 -11.00 -10.87
CA VAL A 106 25.74 -11.27 -10.54
C VAL A 106 24.90 -10.71 -11.65
N ARG A 107 24.01 -11.48 -12.22
CA ARG A 107 23.21 -11.10 -13.38
C ARG A 107 21.76 -10.94 -12.99
N ILE A 108 21.05 -10.07 -13.72
CA ILE A 108 19.60 -10.06 -13.72
C ILE A 108 19.15 -11.01 -14.83
N ASP A 109 18.25 -11.94 -14.51
CA ASP A 109 17.64 -12.81 -15.50
C ASP A 109 16.13 -12.52 -15.55
N ILE A 110 15.60 -12.24 -16.74
CA ILE A 110 14.17 -12.02 -16.97
C ILE A 110 13.70 -12.93 -18.07
N THR A 111 12.74 -13.80 -17.76
CA THR A 111 12.13 -14.72 -18.73
C THR A 111 10.65 -14.41 -18.85
N VAL A 112 10.18 -14.30 -20.07
CA VAL A 112 8.78 -14.10 -20.39
C VAL A 112 8.28 -15.26 -21.25
N GLU A 113 7.13 -15.79 -20.87
CA GLU A 113 6.39 -16.77 -21.66
C GLU A 113 5.18 -16.09 -22.31
N GLY A 114 4.84 -16.49 -23.50
CA GLY A 114 3.70 -15.93 -24.21
C GLY A 114 3.09 -16.89 -25.22
N ILE A 115 1.93 -16.49 -25.74
CA ILE A 115 1.19 -17.18 -26.80
C ILE A 115 0.90 -16.18 -27.92
N THR A 116 1.26 -16.54 -29.14
CA THR A 116 0.96 -15.77 -30.38
C THR A 116 0.44 -16.73 -31.43
N GLU A 117 -0.75 -16.49 -31.96
CA GLU A 117 -1.37 -17.35 -32.99
C GLU A 117 -1.38 -18.84 -32.56
N ASP A 118 -1.81 -19.11 -31.33
CA ASP A 118 -1.87 -20.45 -30.69
C ASP A 118 -0.52 -21.14 -30.48
N LYS A 119 0.60 -20.46 -30.75
CA LYS A 119 1.94 -20.97 -30.49
C LYS A 119 2.48 -20.43 -29.18
N GLN A 120 2.85 -21.34 -28.28
CA GLN A 120 3.58 -20.97 -27.05
C GLN A 120 5.04 -20.68 -27.39
N TRP A 121 5.58 -19.65 -26.75
CA TRP A 121 6.99 -19.30 -26.84
C TRP A 121 7.53 -18.85 -25.48
N THR A 122 8.83 -18.98 -25.32
CA THR A 122 9.57 -18.51 -24.13
C THR A 122 10.78 -17.73 -24.60
N CYS A 123 11.00 -16.56 -24.01
CA CYS A 123 12.13 -15.69 -24.31
C CYS A 123 12.76 -15.18 -23.01
N GLY A 124 13.94 -15.69 -22.69
CA GLY A 124 14.73 -15.27 -21.53
C GLY A 124 15.92 -14.41 -21.93
N LEU A 125 16.18 -13.38 -21.17
CA LEU A 125 17.33 -12.48 -21.31
C LEU A 125 18.10 -12.41 -19.99
N GLU A 126 19.42 -12.36 -20.08
CA GLU A 126 20.32 -12.03 -18.97
C GLU A 126 20.94 -10.65 -19.17
N PHE A 127 21.05 -9.89 -18.08
CA PHE A 127 21.64 -8.58 -18.06
C PHE A 127 22.88 -8.58 -17.15
N ASP A 128 23.99 -8.07 -17.64
CA ASP A 128 25.32 -8.14 -17.04
C ASP A 128 25.87 -6.74 -16.84
N TYR A 129 26.16 -6.34 -15.61
CA TYR A 129 26.61 -5.01 -15.27
C TYR A 129 27.98 -4.70 -15.89
N ALA A 130 28.09 -3.56 -16.56
CA ALA A 130 29.35 -3.04 -17.10
C ALA A 130 29.89 -1.87 -16.26
N ASN A 131 29.12 -0.81 -16.12
CA ASN A 131 29.42 0.41 -15.36
C ASN A 131 28.15 1.18 -15.03
N ALA A 132 28.29 2.35 -14.36
CA ALA A 132 27.15 3.20 -13.97
C ALA A 132 26.23 3.61 -15.12
N GLU A 133 26.75 3.75 -16.34
CA GLU A 133 26.02 4.25 -17.50
C GLU A 133 25.47 3.12 -18.40
N SER A 134 25.99 1.87 -18.26
CA SER A 134 25.64 0.81 -19.21
C SER A 134 25.75 -0.60 -18.63
N PHE A 135 25.04 -1.51 -19.26
CA PHE A 135 25.09 -2.95 -19.01
C PHE A 135 24.89 -3.72 -20.33
N TYR A 136 25.21 -5.01 -20.32
CA TYR A 136 25.08 -5.87 -21.48
C TYR A 136 23.83 -6.71 -21.38
N CYS A 137 23.10 -6.89 -22.50
CA CYS A 137 21.97 -7.79 -22.65
C CYS A 137 22.31 -8.90 -23.65
N ARG A 138 21.89 -10.12 -23.35
CA ARG A 138 22.01 -11.28 -24.22
C ARG A 138 20.95 -12.34 -23.90
N PRO A 139 20.66 -13.29 -24.81
CA PRO A 139 19.77 -14.41 -24.52
C PRO A 139 20.22 -15.20 -23.31
N LEU A 140 19.28 -15.66 -22.50
CA LEU A 140 19.53 -16.40 -21.27
C LEU A 140 20.32 -17.67 -21.54
N ARG A 141 21.34 -17.96 -20.72
CA ARG A 141 22.06 -19.22 -20.77
C ARG A 141 21.21 -20.37 -20.22
N LEU A 142 21.35 -21.53 -20.82
CA LEU A 142 20.67 -22.77 -20.41
C LEU A 142 21.51 -23.64 -19.46
N SER A 143 22.83 -23.35 -19.34
CA SER A 143 23.75 -24.05 -18.42
C SER A 143 24.76 -23.07 -17.81
N GLU A 144 25.43 -23.47 -16.72
CA GLU A 144 26.52 -22.69 -16.07
C GLU A 144 27.93 -23.06 -16.62
N GLU A 145 28.01 -23.76 -17.75
CA GLU A 145 29.26 -24.13 -18.39
C GLU A 145 30.03 -22.93 -18.94
N ASN A 146 31.32 -23.11 -19.29
CA ASN A 146 32.15 -22.02 -19.82
C ASN A 146 31.69 -21.53 -21.19
N ASP A 147 30.98 -22.32 -21.98
CA ASP A 147 30.40 -21.99 -23.29
C ASP A 147 28.92 -22.45 -23.32
N PRO A 148 28.04 -21.75 -22.59
CA PRO A 148 26.67 -22.20 -22.38
C PRO A 148 25.84 -22.05 -23.65
N GLN A 149 25.05 -23.09 -23.96
CA GLN A 149 23.96 -22.96 -24.92
C GLN A 149 22.98 -21.88 -24.46
N ARG A 150 22.52 -21.04 -25.38
CA ARG A 150 21.63 -19.92 -25.08
C ARG A 150 20.23 -20.18 -25.57
N MET A 151 19.26 -19.62 -24.83
CA MET A 151 17.85 -19.64 -25.24
C MET A 151 17.68 -18.90 -26.56
N PRO A 152 16.88 -19.43 -27.51
CA PRO A 152 16.56 -18.69 -28.74
C PRO A 152 15.69 -17.47 -28.41
N VAL A 153 15.83 -16.41 -29.21
CA VAL A 153 14.90 -15.25 -29.18
C VAL A 153 13.88 -15.46 -30.30
N PRO A 154 12.63 -15.83 -29.98
CA PRO A 154 11.59 -16.07 -30.99
C PRO A 154 11.20 -14.79 -31.74
N ASP A 155 10.82 -14.91 -33.00
CA ASP A 155 10.32 -13.78 -33.79
C ASP A 155 9.01 -13.22 -33.22
N GLU A 156 8.22 -14.03 -32.55
CA GLU A 156 7.00 -13.64 -31.85
C GLU A 156 7.32 -12.69 -30.67
N ALA A 157 8.39 -12.95 -29.91
CA ALA A 157 8.83 -12.07 -28.85
C ALA A 157 9.31 -10.71 -29.38
N ALA A 158 9.91 -10.70 -30.57
CA ALA A 158 10.40 -9.48 -31.22
C ALA A 158 9.27 -8.53 -31.67
N LYS A 159 8.06 -9.06 -31.86
CA LYS A 159 6.87 -8.28 -32.27
C LYS A 159 6.12 -7.69 -31.07
N VAL A 160 6.45 -8.11 -29.85
CA VAL A 160 5.81 -7.60 -28.64
C VAL A 160 6.12 -6.11 -28.49
N GLN A 161 5.07 -5.32 -28.28
CA GLN A 161 5.16 -3.90 -27.95
C GLN A 161 4.62 -3.70 -26.53
N VAL A 162 5.44 -3.12 -25.67
CA VAL A 162 5.07 -2.77 -24.30
C VAL A 162 4.92 -1.26 -24.20
N ALA A 163 3.83 -0.82 -23.60
CA ALA A 163 3.56 0.58 -23.33
C ALA A 163 3.36 0.76 -21.82
N PHE A 164 4.32 1.39 -21.15
CA PHE A 164 4.29 1.64 -19.72
C PHE A 164 3.78 3.04 -19.40
N LEU A 165 2.73 3.14 -18.60
CA LEU A 165 2.17 4.38 -18.11
C LEU A 165 2.34 4.46 -16.59
N PRO A 166 3.25 5.29 -16.08
CA PRO A 166 3.37 5.58 -14.66
C PRO A 166 2.21 6.44 -14.15
N PRO A 167 2.06 6.62 -12.81
CA PRO A 167 1.03 7.48 -12.24
C PRO A 167 1.09 8.92 -12.76
N MET A 168 -0.07 9.58 -12.81
CA MET A 168 -0.15 10.95 -13.30
C MET A 168 0.50 11.95 -12.35
N SER A 169 1.31 12.86 -12.88
CA SER A 169 2.06 13.88 -12.12
C SER A 169 1.38 15.25 -12.04
N GLY A 170 0.12 15.37 -12.40
CA GLY A 170 -0.59 16.67 -12.49
C GLY A 170 -0.45 17.34 -13.85
N LEU A 171 -1.38 18.23 -14.24
CA LEU A 171 -1.40 18.85 -15.57
C LEU A 171 -0.72 20.22 -15.56
N MET A 172 0.12 20.48 -16.56
CA MET A 172 0.69 21.81 -16.78
C MET A 172 -0.31 22.74 -17.49
N ALA A 173 -0.22 24.04 -17.20
CA ALA A 173 -1.06 25.04 -17.85
C ALA A 173 -0.83 25.08 -19.37
N ASN A 174 0.43 25.02 -19.80
CA ASN A 174 0.83 25.05 -21.20
C ASN A 174 1.58 23.78 -21.56
N GLU A 175 1.33 23.25 -22.75
CA GLU A 175 1.97 22.04 -23.28
C GLU A 175 2.46 22.29 -24.72
N THR A 176 3.77 22.25 -24.92
CA THR A 176 4.36 22.41 -26.25
C THR A 176 4.14 21.18 -27.09
N ARG A 177 4.01 21.34 -28.41
CA ARG A 177 3.93 20.21 -29.33
C ARG A 177 5.26 19.45 -29.34
N LEU A 178 5.18 18.14 -29.22
CA LEU A 178 6.31 17.22 -29.14
C LEU A 178 6.26 16.19 -30.26
N ASP A 179 7.44 15.72 -30.65
CA ASP A 179 7.57 14.56 -31.52
C ASP A 179 7.30 13.26 -30.73
N PRO A 180 6.87 12.16 -31.41
CA PRO A 180 6.53 10.90 -30.75
C PRO A 180 7.62 10.35 -29.81
N GLY A 181 8.90 10.46 -30.20
CA GLY A 181 10.02 10.05 -29.35
C GLY A 181 10.12 10.86 -28.07
N ALA A 182 9.92 12.18 -28.13
CA ALA A 182 9.93 13.05 -26.98
C ALA A 182 8.73 12.82 -26.04
N ILE A 183 7.56 12.46 -26.59
CA ILE A 183 6.40 12.06 -25.80
C ILE A 183 6.75 10.80 -24.99
N ASN A 184 7.29 9.77 -25.61
CA ASN A 184 7.66 8.52 -24.95
C ASN A 184 8.68 8.76 -23.82
N VAL A 185 9.69 9.61 -24.04
CA VAL A 185 10.68 9.95 -23.02
C VAL A 185 10.01 10.60 -21.80
N ARG A 186 9.12 11.57 -21.99
CA ARG A 186 8.41 12.22 -20.88
C ARG A 186 7.50 11.27 -20.12
N VAL A 187 6.78 10.39 -20.83
CA VAL A 187 5.96 9.35 -20.18
C VAL A 187 6.83 8.48 -19.28
N GLY A 188 7.95 7.98 -19.80
CA GLY A 188 8.85 7.13 -19.02
C GLY A 188 9.49 7.82 -17.82
N GLU A 189 9.80 9.12 -17.93
CA GLU A 189 10.29 9.94 -16.82
C GLU A 189 9.21 10.26 -15.77
N GLY A 190 7.96 9.79 -15.95
CA GLY A 190 6.84 10.10 -15.06
C GLY A 190 6.26 11.50 -15.28
N ARG A 191 6.66 12.20 -16.33
CA ARG A 191 6.20 13.55 -16.70
C ARG A 191 4.94 13.49 -17.57
N THR A 192 3.99 12.67 -17.17
CA THR A 192 2.75 12.38 -17.90
C THR A 192 1.87 13.61 -18.11
N ALA A 193 1.95 14.55 -17.16
CA ALA A 193 1.25 15.84 -17.23
C ALA A 193 1.65 16.72 -18.42
N GLU A 194 2.85 16.50 -18.97
CA GLU A 194 3.40 17.31 -20.06
C GLU A 194 3.10 16.76 -21.45
N VAL A 195 2.35 15.66 -21.53
CA VAL A 195 2.09 14.96 -22.80
C VAL A 195 0.60 14.67 -23.05
N LEU A 196 -0.28 15.05 -22.14
CA LEU A 196 -1.70 14.72 -22.27
C LEU A 196 -2.34 15.34 -23.50
N ARG A 197 -2.12 16.64 -23.73
CA ARG A 197 -2.65 17.33 -24.92
C ARG A 197 -1.99 16.82 -26.20
N ASN A 198 -0.71 16.44 -26.16
CA ASN A 198 0.00 15.81 -27.28
C ASN A 198 -0.60 14.46 -27.64
N LEU A 199 -0.94 13.61 -26.66
CA LEU A 199 -1.61 12.35 -26.89
C LEU A 199 -3.00 12.56 -27.53
N CYS A 200 -3.80 13.47 -26.99
CA CYS A 200 -5.10 13.83 -27.54
C CYS A 200 -4.98 14.37 -28.98
N TYR A 201 -4.02 15.27 -29.23
CA TYR A 201 -3.76 15.83 -30.56
C TYR A 201 -3.35 14.76 -31.55
N LYS A 202 -2.48 13.83 -31.17
CA LYS A 202 -2.07 12.70 -32.00
C LYS A 202 -3.27 11.82 -32.38
N ILE A 203 -4.12 11.45 -31.41
CA ILE A 203 -5.32 10.64 -31.68
C ILE A 203 -6.28 11.39 -32.59
N TYR A 204 -6.53 12.67 -32.34
CA TYR A 204 -7.41 13.49 -33.16
C TYR A 204 -6.93 13.58 -34.61
N THR A 205 -5.61 13.77 -34.83
CA THR A 205 -5.06 13.94 -36.18
C THR A 205 -4.83 12.63 -36.95
N GLU A 206 -4.52 11.53 -36.25
CA GLU A 206 -4.13 10.27 -36.86
C GLU A 206 -5.23 9.20 -36.81
N LYS A 207 -6.18 9.28 -35.87
CA LYS A 207 -7.16 8.23 -35.54
C LYS A 207 -8.51 8.82 -35.16
N THR A 208 -9.19 9.49 -36.08
CA THR A 208 -10.46 10.22 -35.83
C THR A 208 -11.52 9.37 -35.13
N GLU A 209 -11.71 8.11 -35.51
CA GLU A 209 -12.67 7.21 -34.89
C GLU A 209 -12.33 6.95 -33.38
N SER A 210 -11.04 6.82 -33.07
CA SER A 210 -10.58 6.66 -31.69
C SER A 210 -10.81 7.95 -30.86
N TRP A 211 -10.68 9.11 -31.51
CA TRP A 211 -10.99 10.38 -30.87
C TRP A 211 -12.47 10.50 -30.52
N GLU A 212 -13.37 10.15 -31.44
CA GLU A 212 -14.82 10.18 -31.19
C GLU A 212 -15.22 9.25 -30.05
N LYS A 213 -14.65 8.04 -29.99
CA LYS A 213 -14.85 7.10 -28.86
C LYS A 213 -14.35 7.69 -27.55
N LEU A 214 -13.17 8.29 -27.53
CA LEU A 214 -12.60 8.93 -26.35
C LEU A 214 -13.51 10.04 -25.82
N VAL A 215 -13.96 10.95 -26.70
CA VAL A 215 -14.90 12.03 -26.37
C VAL A 215 -16.21 11.47 -25.79
N SER A 216 -16.75 10.41 -26.40
CA SER A 216 -17.96 9.74 -25.93
C SER A 216 -17.80 9.18 -24.51
N HIS A 217 -16.66 8.53 -24.22
CA HIS A 217 -16.37 8.02 -22.87
C HIS A 217 -16.28 9.13 -21.83
N ILE A 218 -15.56 10.21 -22.12
CA ILE A 218 -15.44 11.35 -21.21
C ILE A 218 -16.81 11.99 -20.96
N ARG A 219 -17.60 12.18 -22.01
CA ARG A 219 -18.97 12.72 -21.87
C ARG A 219 -19.85 11.82 -21.01
N SER A 220 -19.81 10.50 -21.22
CA SER A 220 -20.60 9.52 -20.43
C SER A 220 -20.20 9.49 -18.95
N LEU A 221 -18.89 9.59 -18.66
CA LEU A 221 -18.40 9.51 -17.28
C LEU A 221 -18.51 10.82 -16.50
N PHE A 222 -18.25 11.96 -17.13
CA PHE A 222 -18.10 13.25 -16.44
C PHE A 222 -19.14 14.28 -16.86
N GLY A 223 -19.94 14.02 -17.91
CA GLY A 223 -20.82 15.05 -18.48
C GLY A 223 -20.06 16.15 -19.26
N ALA A 224 -18.75 16.06 -19.35
CA ALA A 224 -17.87 17.04 -19.97
C ALA A 224 -17.76 16.82 -21.49
N GLU A 225 -17.92 17.88 -22.27
CA GLU A 225 -17.74 17.87 -23.72
C GLU A 225 -16.35 18.41 -24.06
N LEU A 226 -15.48 17.55 -24.61
CA LEU A 226 -14.13 17.94 -25.00
C LEU A 226 -14.15 18.67 -26.34
N ASP A 227 -13.52 19.84 -26.40
CA ASP A 227 -13.19 20.48 -27.68
C ASP A 227 -12.04 19.73 -28.38
N VAL A 228 -11.95 19.89 -29.70
CA VAL A 228 -10.80 19.35 -30.46
C VAL A 228 -9.49 20.02 -30.03
N PRO A 229 -8.39 19.26 -29.91
CA PRO A 229 -7.10 19.87 -29.60
C PRO A 229 -6.62 20.76 -30.73
N GLU A 230 -6.24 21.99 -30.40
CA GLU A 230 -5.79 23.00 -31.36
C GLU A 230 -4.28 23.25 -31.24
N TYR A 231 -3.55 23.14 -32.35
CA TYR A 231 -2.15 23.54 -32.39
C TYR A 231 -2.00 25.01 -32.72
N VAL A 232 -1.59 25.81 -31.76
CA VAL A 232 -1.35 27.25 -31.88
C VAL A 232 0.08 27.46 -32.38
N ARG A 233 0.27 27.66 -33.68
CA ARG A 233 1.58 27.70 -34.36
C ARG A 233 2.48 28.81 -33.83
N GLU A 234 1.93 30.00 -33.53
CA GLU A 234 2.65 31.18 -33.05
C GLU A 234 3.32 30.94 -31.67
N ARG A 235 2.78 30.00 -30.88
CA ARG A 235 3.29 29.66 -29.56
C ARG A 235 3.97 28.28 -29.51
N GLY A 236 3.78 27.48 -30.54
CA GLY A 236 4.26 26.09 -30.56
C GLY A 236 3.53 25.19 -29.53
N GLU A 237 2.34 25.59 -29.09
CA GLU A 237 1.60 24.95 -27.99
C GLU A 237 0.34 24.25 -28.49
N ILE A 238 -0.07 23.19 -27.79
CA ILE A 238 -1.36 22.55 -27.99
C ILE A 238 -2.32 23.06 -26.92
N ARG A 239 -3.41 23.69 -27.37
CA ARG A 239 -4.52 24.13 -26.52
C ARG A 239 -5.63 23.10 -26.55
N MET A 240 -6.24 22.83 -25.42
CA MET A 240 -7.38 21.95 -25.29
C MET A 240 -8.36 22.48 -24.23
N ARG A 241 -9.65 22.51 -24.58
CA ARG A 241 -10.72 23.01 -23.73
C ARG A 241 -11.80 21.96 -23.56
N TYR A 242 -12.63 22.15 -22.59
CA TYR A 242 -13.83 21.34 -22.36
C TYR A 242 -14.98 22.24 -21.90
N LYS A 243 -16.21 21.76 -22.11
CA LYS A 243 -17.43 22.43 -21.70
C LYS A 243 -18.14 21.60 -20.66
N GLU A 244 -18.52 22.22 -19.56
CA GLU A 244 -19.24 21.62 -18.46
C GLU A 244 -20.35 22.58 -18.02
N ASP A 245 -21.59 22.08 -17.92
CA ASP A 245 -22.79 22.87 -17.62
C ASP A 245 -22.95 24.14 -18.47
N GLY A 246 -22.54 24.05 -19.73
CA GLY A 246 -22.62 25.20 -20.66
C GLY A 246 -21.47 26.20 -20.59
N VAL A 247 -20.55 26.06 -19.63
CA VAL A 247 -19.38 26.92 -19.43
C VAL A 247 -18.14 26.30 -20.05
N LEU A 248 -17.33 27.09 -20.76
CA LEU A 248 -16.10 26.68 -21.41
C LEU A 248 -14.91 26.92 -20.50
N PHE A 249 -14.09 25.86 -20.30
CA PHE A 249 -12.89 25.88 -19.47
C PHE A 249 -11.66 25.39 -20.24
N ASP A 250 -10.46 25.81 -19.84
CA ASP A 250 -9.22 25.16 -20.25
C ASP A 250 -9.08 23.82 -19.52
N LEU A 251 -8.48 22.82 -20.18
CA LEU A 251 -8.30 21.48 -19.61
C LEU A 251 -7.53 21.49 -18.28
N SER A 252 -6.63 22.47 -18.06
CA SER A 252 -5.91 22.62 -16.80
C SER A 252 -6.78 22.94 -15.60
N SER A 253 -8.00 23.48 -15.84
CA SER A 253 -8.98 23.79 -14.80
C SER A 253 -9.85 22.58 -14.41
N SER A 254 -9.74 21.46 -15.11
CA SER A 254 -10.54 20.27 -14.84
C SER A 254 -10.09 19.54 -13.57
N GLY A 255 -11.01 18.81 -12.95
CA GLY A 255 -10.70 17.96 -11.81
C GLY A 255 -9.68 16.85 -12.16
N ARG A 256 -8.86 16.47 -11.20
CA ARG A 256 -7.80 15.44 -11.41
C ARG A 256 -8.35 14.10 -11.91
N GLY A 257 -9.57 13.72 -11.50
CA GLY A 257 -10.21 12.49 -11.96
C GLY A 257 -10.47 12.50 -13.47
N LEU A 258 -10.93 13.63 -14.04
CA LEU A 258 -11.10 13.79 -15.48
C LEU A 258 -9.75 13.74 -16.20
N GLN A 259 -8.73 14.44 -15.68
CA GLN A 259 -7.38 14.46 -16.25
C GLN A 259 -6.76 13.06 -16.27
N GLN A 260 -6.86 12.30 -15.18
CA GLN A 260 -6.38 10.92 -15.06
C GLN A 260 -7.09 10.00 -16.06
N THR A 261 -8.41 10.08 -16.12
CA THR A 261 -9.20 9.27 -17.07
C THR A 261 -8.86 9.59 -18.51
N LEU A 262 -8.74 10.87 -18.84
CA LEU A 262 -8.37 11.31 -20.17
C LEU A 262 -6.96 10.84 -20.56
N LEU A 263 -6.00 10.88 -19.63
CA LEU A 263 -4.65 10.37 -19.83
C LEU A 263 -4.66 8.86 -20.12
N LEU A 264 -5.36 8.08 -19.30
CA LEU A 264 -5.48 6.61 -19.48
C LEU A 264 -6.06 6.27 -20.84
N LEU A 265 -7.22 6.83 -21.18
CA LEU A 265 -7.89 6.54 -22.46
C LEU A 265 -7.06 7.01 -23.65
N SER A 266 -6.50 8.22 -23.60
CA SER A 266 -5.65 8.71 -24.69
C SER A 266 -4.41 7.83 -24.87
N TYR A 267 -3.81 7.35 -23.78
CA TYR A 267 -2.68 6.44 -23.85
C TYR A 267 -3.04 5.08 -24.46
N MET A 268 -4.19 4.52 -24.11
CA MET A 268 -4.70 3.27 -24.68
C MET A 268 -4.99 3.40 -26.18
N TYR A 269 -5.66 4.47 -26.59
CA TYR A 269 -5.95 4.71 -28.01
C TYR A 269 -4.71 5.06 -28.84
N ALA A 270 -3.69 5.65 -28.21
CA ALA A 270 -2.40 5.86 -28.88
C ALA A 270 -1.63 4.55 -29.12
N ASN A 271 -1.82 3.53 -28.26
CA ASN A 271 -1.04 2.29 -28.20
C ASN A 271 -1.91 1.03 -28.47
N ILE A 272 -2.67 1.03 -29.56
CA ILE A 272 -3.53 -0.10 -29.97
C ILE A 272 -2.69 -1.37 -30.20
N GLY A 273 -3.13 -2.52 -29.71
CA GLY A 273 -2.47 -3.81 -29.86
C GLY A 273 -1.25 -4.02 -28.96
N ALA A 274 -0.86 -3.02 -28.17
CA ALA A 274 0.27 -3.12 -27.23
C ALA A 274 -0.13 -3.82 -25.92
N ILE A 275 0.88 -4.29 -25.20
CA ILE A 275 0.76 -4.69 -23.80
C ILE A 275 0.85 -3.43 -22.95
N LEU A 276 -0.25 -3.07 -22.30
CA LEU A 276 -0.37 -1.88 -21.48
C LEU A 276 0.02 -2.20 -20.05
N LEU A 277 1.08 -1.59 -19.56
CA LEU A 277 1.51 -1.65 -18.18
C LEU A 277 1.04 -0.36 -17.50
N LEU A 278 -0.01 -0.44 -16.68
CA LEU A 278 -0.64 0.72 -16.03
C LEU A 278 -0.30 0.71 -14.54
N ASP A 279 0.44 1.72 -14.09
CA ASP A 279 0.80 1.87 -12.69
C ASP A 279 -0.15 2.87 -12.02
N GLU A 280 -0.89 2.43 -11.02
CA GLU A 280 -1.93 3.18 -10.29
C GLU A 280 -2.96 3.89 -11.20
N PRO A 281 -3.65 3.15 -12.09
CA PRO A 281 -4.61 3.76 -13.02
C PRO A 281 -5.80 4.41 -12.31
N ASP A 282 -6.08 4.03 -11.08
CA ASP A 282 -7.15 4.49 -10.20
C ASP A 282 -6.77 5.69 -9.33
N ALA A 283 -5.51 6.15 -9.38
CA ALA A 283 -5.06 7.29 -8.60
C ALA A 283 -5.93 8.53 -8.84
N HIS A 284 -6.22 9.29 -7.78
CA HIS A 284 -7.04 10.51 -7.79
C HIS A 284 -8.51 10.35 -8.19
N LEU A 285 -9.02 9.12 -8.31
CA LEU A 285 -10.41 8.84 -8.62
C LEU A 285 -11.24 8.58 -7.36
N GLU A 286 -12.45 9.09 -7.35
CA GLU A 286 -13.46 8.75 -6.34
C GLU A 286 -13.85 7.26 -6.44
N ILE A 287 -14.32 6.70 -5.33
CA ILE A 287 -14.69 5.28 -5.19
C ILE A 287 -15.56 4.77 -6.34
N LEU A 288 -16.63 5.48 -6.65
CA LEU A 288 -17.54 5.09 -7.75
C LEU A 288 -16.85 5.15 -9.13
N ARG A 289 -15.95 6.12 -9.30
CA ARG A 289 -15.18 6.29 -10.54
C ARG A 289 -14.13 5.20 -10.72
N GLN A 290 -13.47 4.76 -9.67
CA GLN A 290 -12.50 3.66 -9.73
C GLN A 290 -13.12 2.40 -10.34
N ARG A 291 -14.34 2.04 -9.92
CA ARG A 291 -15.10 0.91 -10.49
C ARG A 291 -15.37 1.10 -11.98
N GLN A 292 -15.92 2.26 -12.36
CA GLN A 292 -16.29 2.56 -13.75
C GLN A 292 -15.07 2.57 -14.66
N ILE A 293 -13.95 3.13 -14.18
CA ILE A 293 -12.69 3.19 -14.94
C ILE A 293 -12.12 1.80 -15.16
N TYR A 294 -12.11 0.93 -14.15
CA TYR A 294 -11.61 -0.42 -14.34
C TYR A 294 -12.39 -1.18 -15.42
N GLN A 295 -13.73 -1.12 -15.38
CA GLN A 295 -14.57 -1.73 -16.41
C GLN A 295 -14.27 -1.16 -17.79
N LEU A 296 -14.15 0.17 -17.89
CA LEU A 296 -13.82 0.84 -19.15
C LEU A 296 -12.44 0.46 -19.68
N LEU A 297 -11.41 0.36 -18.83
CA LEU A 297 -10.06 -0.08 -19.21
C LEU A 297 -10.08 -1.50 -19.80
N VAL A 298 -10.86 -2.41 -19.20
CA VAL A 298 -11.02 -3.78 -19.69
C VAL A 298 -11.73 -3.80 -21.06
N ASP A 299 -12.81 -3.04 -21.21
CA ASP A 299 -13.61 -3.01 -22.44
C ASP A 299 -12.84 -2.35 -23.59
N VAL A 300 -12.20 -1.20 -23.33
CA VAL A 300 -11.35 -0.52 -24.34
C VAL A 300 -10.13 -1.37 -24.68
N GLY A 301 -9.51 -1.99 -23.69
CA GLY A 301 -8.38 -2.91 -23.91
C GLY A 301 -8.76 -4.07 -24.81
N ARG A 302 -9.89 -4.71 -24.57
CA ARG A 302 -10.41 -5.79 -25.42
C ARG A 302 -10.72 -5.30 -26.84
N ALA A 303 -11.40 -4.16 -26.97
CA ALA A 303 -11.75 -3.59 -28.27
C ALA A 303 -10.52 -3.20 -29.10
N ASN A 304 -9.45 -2.76 -28.45
CA ASN A 304 -8.20 -2.37 -29.09
C ASN A 304 -7.21 -3.53 -29.27
N GLY A 305 -7.53 -4.75 -28.82
CA GLY A 305 -6.61 -5.89 -28.85
C GLY A 305 -5.41 -5.73 -27.90
N ASN A 306 -5.53 -4.92 -26.86
CA ASN A 306 -4.50 -4.74 -25.86
C ASN A 306 -4.51 -5.88 -24.83
N GLN A 307 -3.35 -6.22 -24.29
CA GLN A 307 -3.25 -6.93 -23.02
C GLN A 307 -3.05 -5.88 -21.91
N VAL A 308 -3.92 -5.91 -20.89
CA VAL A 308 -3.86 -4.94 -19.77
C VAL A 308 -3.25 -5.60 -18.53
N ILE A 309 -2.17 -5.01 -18.02
CA ILE A 309 -1.51 -5.37 -16.77
C ILE A 309 -1.52 -4.12 -15.89
N ALA A 310 -2.37 -4.11 -14.89
CA ALA A 310 -2.54 -2.96 -13.99
C ALA A 310 -1.96 -3.25 -12.61
N ALA A 311 -1.22 -2.31 -12.05
CA ALA A 311 -0.77 -2.35 -10.67
C ALA A 311 -1.56 -1.33 -9.85
N SER A 312 -2.18 -1.75 -8.75
CA SER A 312 -2.99 -0.89 -7.89
C SER A 312 -2.88 -1.28 -6.41
N HIS A 313 -3.26 -0.37 -5.54
CA HIS A 313 -3.47 -0.64 -4.11
C HIS A 313 -4.97 -0.53 -3.74
N SER A 314 -5.86 -0.29 -4.70
CA SER A 314 -7.29 -0.10 -4.49
C SER A 314 -8.03 -1.43 -4.28
N GLU A 315 -8.75 -1.53 -3.17
CA GLU A 315 -9.66 -2.63 -2.89
C GLU A 315 -10.83 -2.70 -3.90
N ILE A 316 -11.19 -1.57 -4.48
CA ILE A 316 -12.28 -1.49 -5.44
C ILE A 316 -11.89 -2.16 -6.76
N LEU A 317 -10.68 -1.86 -7.27
CA LEU A 317 -10.17 -2.54 -8.46
C LEU A 317 -10.04 -4.05 -8.22
N LEU A 318 -9.57 -4.42 -7.03
CA LEU A 318 -9.46 -5.80 -6.63
C LEU A 318 -10.83 -6.52 -6.64
N ASN A 319 -11.85 -5.91 -6.02
CA ASN A 319 -13.20 -6.47 -5.98
C ASN A 319 -13.83 -6.60 -7.37
N GLU A 320 -13.57 -5.66 -8.27
CA GLU A 320 -14.04 -5.75 -9.66
C GLU A 320 -13.29 -6.81 -10.48
N ALA A 321 -11.99 -6.99 -10.23
CA ALA A 321 -11.15 -7.97 -10.95
C ALA A 321 -11.33 -9.40 -10.43
N ALA A 322 -11.56 -9.59 -9.13
CA ALA A 322 -11.43 -10.89 -8.45
C ALA A 322 -12.33 -12.03 -9.02
N ASP A 323 -13.47 -11.71 -9.63
CA ASP A 323 -14.38 -12.73 -10.17
C ASP A 323 -14.16 -13.05 -11.65
N ARG A 324 -13.44 -12.20 -12.37
CA ARG A 324 -13.37 -12.26 -13.84
C ARG A 324 -11.95 -12.36 -14.36
N ASP A 325 -11.01 -11.80 -13.62
CA ASP A 325 -9.69 -11.48 -14.12
C ASP A 325 -8.60 -12.15 -13.26
N VAL A 326 -7.38 -12.20 -13.75
CA VAL A 326 -6.26 -12.73 -12.98
C VAL A 326 -5.82 -11.68 -11.96
N VAL A 327 -5.76 -12.06 -10.69
CA VAL A 327 -5.31 -11.17 -9.61
C VAL A 327 -4.09 -11.78 -8.93
N ILE A 328 -3.01 -11.00 -8.90
CA ILE A 328 -1.74 -11.37 -8.26
C ILE A 328 -1.51 -10.50 -7.02
N ALA A 329 -1.45 -11.13 -5.86
CA ALA A 329 -1.10 -10.47 -4.61
C ALA A 329 0.42 -10.31 -4.47
N PHE A 330 0.86 -9.07 -4.21
CA PHE A 330 2.24 -8.72 -3.88
C PHE A 330 2.38 -8.55 -2.36
N VAL A 331 2.23 -9.69 -1.67
CA VAL A 331 2.44 -9.80 -0.23
C VAL A 331 3.37 -10.97 -0.01
N GLY A 332 4.57 -10.70 0.51
CA GLY A 332 5.65 -11.66 0.44
C GLY A 332 6.05 -11.97 -1.01
N ARG A 333 6.03 -13.24 -1.41
CA ARG A 333 6.23 -13.61 -2.81
C ARG A 333 4.95 -13.39 -3.62
N PRO A 334 5.05 -12.85 -4.85
CA PRO A 334 3.89 -12.71 -5.71
C PRO A 334 3.17 -14.04 -5.92
N HIS A 335 1.85 -14.07 -5.73
CA HIS A 335 1.05 -15.28 -5.91
C HIS A 335 -0.36 -14.95 -6.40
N ARG A 336 -0.97 -15.89 -7.10
CA ARG A 336 -2.33 -15.74 -7.60
C ARG A 336 -3.36 -15.95 -6.49
N ILE A 337 -4.30 -15.01 -6.34
CA ILE A 337 -5.34 -15.10 -5.30
C ILE A 337 -6.39 -16.15 -5.67
N ASN A 338 -6.72 -16.32 -6.95
CA ASN A 338 -7.83 -17.15 -7.43
C ASN A 338 -7.61 -18.66 -7.23
N ASP A 339 -6.39 -19.11 -6.98
CA ASP A 339 -6.08 -20.54 -6.79
C ASP A 339 -6.52 -21.09 -5.42
N ARG A 340 -6.95 -20.21 -4.48
CA ARG A 340 -7.32 -20.60 -3.11
C ARG A 340 -8.79 -21.00 -2.93
N GLY A 341 -9.62 -20.99 -3.99
CA GLY A 341 -11.03 -21.42 -3.97
C GLY A 341 -12.04 -20.29 -3.68
N SER A 342 -13.30 -20.51 -4.07
CA SER A 342 -14.37 -19.52 -4.00
C SER A 342 -14.74 -19.07 -2.57
N GLN A 343 -14.53 -19.91 -1.55
CA GLN A 343 -14.81 -19.57 -0.15
C GLN A 343 -13.82 -18.53 0.40
N VAL A 344 -12.52 -18.68 0.08
CA VAL A 344 -11.49 -17.72 0.50
C VAL A 344 -11.74 -16.34 -0.10
N GLN A 345 -12.08 -16.28 -1.39
CA GLN A 345 -12.45 -15.01 -2.04
C GLN A 345 -13.64 -14.33 -1.39
N LYS A 346 -14.68 -15.12 -1.05
CA LYS A 346 -15.87 -14.60 -0.38
C LYS A 346 -15.53 -14.06 1.01
N ALA A 347 -14.72 -14.80 1.78
CA ALA A 347 -14.27 -14.36 3.09
C ALA A 347 -13.44 -13.06 3.01
N LEU A 348 -12.51 -12.98 2.07
CA LEU A 348 -11.68 -11.79 1.87
C LEU A 348 -12.48 -10.55 1.43
N ARG A 349 -13.55 -10.74 0.66
CA ARG A 349 -14.47 -9.65 0.32
C ARG A 349 -15.27 -9.12 1.51
N GLU A 350 -15.71 -10.01 2.41
CA GLU A 350 -16.47 -9.61 3.59
C GLU A 350 -15.60 -8.92 4.65
N ILE A 351 -14.32 -9.29 4.74
CA ILE A 351 -13.37 -8.79 5.75
C ILE A 351 -12.59 -7.56 5.28
N GLY A 352 -12.36 -7.47 3.98
CA GLY A 352 -11.46 -6.49 3.36
C GLY A 352 -10.04 -7.03 3.16
N TYR A 353 -9.51 -6.76 1.98
CA TYR A 353 -8.16 -7.23 1.60
C TYR A 353 -7.04 -6.50 2.35
N GLU A 354 -7.30 -5.28 2.85
CA GLU A 354 -6.36 -4.56 3.70
C GLU A 354 -6.06 -5.36 4.98
N HIS A 355 -7.09 -5.93 5.61
CA HIS A 355 -6.92 -6.78 6.80
C HIS A 355 -6.14 -8.05 6.48
N TYR A 356 -6.37 -8.64 5.31
CA TYR A 356 -5.57 -9.78 4.85
C TYR A 356 -4.09 -9.41 4.70
N TYR A 357 -3.77 -8.25 4.08
CA TYR A 357 -2.39 -7.80 3.94
C TYR A 357 -1.73 -7.54 5.28
N GLN A 358 -2.45 -6.92 6.21
CA GLN A 358 -1.95 -6.73 7.57
C GLN A 358 -1.70 -8.07 8.27
N ALA A 359 -2.60 -9.04 8.12
CA ALA A 359 -2.43 -10.38 8.66
C ALA A 359 -1.20 -11.11 8.08
N GLU A 360 -0.94 -10.99 6.78
CA GLU A 360 0.27 -11.55 6.15
C GLU A 360 1.55 -10.87 6.65
N GLN A 361 1.54 -9.54 6.79
CA GLN A 361 2.71 -8.77 7.23
C GLN A 361 3.05 -8.98 8.69
N THR A 362 2.05 -9.09 9.56
CA THR A 362 2.26 -9.19 11.01
C THR A 362 2.26 -10.64 11.51
N GLY A 363 1.54 -11.55 10.83
CA GLY A 363 1.32 -12.92 11.27
C GLY A 363 0.37 -13.06 12.48
N TRP A 364 -0.14 -11.95 13.03
CA TRP A 364 -1.04 -11.94 14.18
C TRP A 364 -1.98 -10.75 14.17
N VAL A 365 -3.07 -10.83 14.94
CA VAL A 365 -4.06 -9.76 15.08
C VAL A 365 -4.43 -9.55 16.54
N LEU A 366 -4.58 -8.28 16.94
CA LEU A 366 -5.04 -7.83 18.24
C LEU A 366 -6.47 -7.28 18.12
N TYR A 367 -7.41 -7.85 18.87
CA TYR A 367 -8.77 -7.35 18.95
C TYR A 367 -8.97 -6.59 20.24
N LEU A 368 -9.49 -5.37 20.13
CA LEU A 368 -9.78 -4.48 21.26
C LEU A 368 -11.19 -3.88 21.10
N GLU A 369 -11.74 -3.32 22.18
CA GLU A 369 -13.01 -2.59 22.08
C GLU A 369 -12.87 -1.37 21.18
N GLY A 370 -11.88 -0.52 21.45
CA GLY A 370 -11.66 0.73 20.75
C GLY A 370 -10.21 1.21 20.73
N SER A 371 -9.99 2.35 20.08
CA SER A 371 -8.65 2.96 19.99
C SER A 371 -8.11 3.47 21.33
N THR A 372 -8.99 3.77 22.27
CA THR A 372 -8.63 4.17 23.65
C THR A 372 -7.92 3.07 24.40
N ASP A 373 -8.37 1.81 24.25
CA ASP A 373 -7.76 0.64 24.89
C ASP A 373 -6.31 0.45 24.43
N LEU A 374 -6.07 0.60 23.12
CA LEU A 374 -4.72 0.54 22.58
C LEU A 374 -3.81 1.62 23.21
N ALA A 375 -4.32 2.84 23.34
CA ALA A 375 -3.58 3.94 23.96
C ALA A 375 -3.28 3.67 25.44
N ILE A 376 -4.25 3.12 26.18
CA ILE A 376 -4.09 2.76 27.59
C ILE A 376 -3.08 1.62 27.76
N LEU A 377 -3.16 0.56 26.93
CA LEU A 377 -2.21 -0.55 26.94
C LEU A 377 -0.78 -0.09 26.65
N ARG A 378 -0.60 0.83 25.70
CA ARG A 378 0.70 1.47 25.41
C ARG A 378 1.23 2.25 26.60
N ALA A 379 0.37 3.07 27.22
CA ALA A 379 0.75 3.83 28.41
C ALA A 379 1.18 2.93 29.57
N PHE A 380 0.49 1.83 29.81
CA PHE A 380 0.90 0.85 30.83
C PHE A 380 2.20 0.12 30.46
N ALA A 381 2.38 -0.27 29.19
CA ALA A 381 3.62 -0.90 28.71
C ALA A 381 4.84 0.02 28.93
N GLU A 382 4.69 1.29 28.64
CA GLU A 382 5.69 2.33 28.89
C GLU A 382 5.94 2.52 30.39
N LYS A 383 4.88 2.67 31.19
CA LYS A 383 4.96 2.86 32.65
C LYS A 383 5.66 1.70 33.34
N LEU A 384 5.41 0.47 32.87
CA LEU A 384 6.06 -0.74 33.39
C LEU A 384 7.49 -0.91 32.84
N GLN A 385 7.89 -0.13 31.84
CA GLN A 385 9.16 -0.28 31.11
C GLN A 385 9.33 -1.68 30.53
N TYR A 386 8.23 -2.26 30.03
CA TYR A 386 8.20 -3.59 29.46
C TYR A 386 8.51 -3.52 27.95
N ALA A 387 9.80 -3.56 27.61
CA ALA A 387 10.30 -3.33 26.25
C ALA A 387 9.62 -4.19 25.16
N GLU A 388 9.41 -5.50 25.42
CA GLU A 388 8.77 -6.39 24.44
C GLU A 388 7.31 -6.03 24.18
N SER A 389 6.58 -5.57 25.21
CA SER A 389 5.18 -5.13 25.02
C SER A 389 5.11 -3.77 24.32
N VAL A 390 6.05 -2.86 24.59
CA VAL A 390 6.17 -1.59 23.87
C VAL A 390 6.38 -1.85 22.39
N GLU A 391 7.33 -2.72 22.04
CA GLU A 391 7.58 -3.13 20.65
C GLU A 391 6.38 -3.83 20.01
N ALA A 392 5.67 -4.70 20.76
CA ALA A 392 4.48 -5.39 20.26
C ALA A 392 3.33 -4.42 19.94
N LEU A 393 3.20 -3.35 20.74
CA LEU A 393 2.14 -2.37 20.61
C LEU A 393 2.51 -1.16 19.74
N GLU A 394 3.75 -1.07 19.20
CA GLU A 394 4.16 0.06 18.35
C GLU A 394 3.36 0.12 17.05
N ARG A 395 3.28 -1.00 16.32
CA ARG A 395 2.54 -1.11 15.04
C ARG A 395 1.83 -2.47 14.91
N PRO A 396 0.91 -2.83 15.82
CA PRO A 396 0.19 -4.07 15.73
C PRO A 396 -0.88 -4.01 14.64
N PHE A 397 -1.25 -5.15 14.06
CA PHE A 397 -2.50 -5.25 13.35
C PHE A 397 -3.65 -5.29 14.37
N VAL A 398 -4.37 -4.18 14.50
CA VAL A 398 -5.49 -4.06 15.45
C VAL A 398 -6.81 -4.00 14.70
N HIS A 399 -7.78 -4.77 15.20
CA HIS A 399 -9.16 -4.68 14.74
C HIS A 399 -10.09 -4.36 15.93
N TYR A 400 -10.85 -3.25 15.82
CA TYR A 400 -11.75 -2.79 16.88
C TYR A 400 -13.13 -3.43 16.71
N VAL A 401 -13.61 -4.09 17.77
CA VAL A 401 -14.82 -4.94 17.73
C VAL A 401 -15.94 -4.49 18.68
N GLY A 402 -15.78 -3.36 19.40
CA GLY A 402 -16.82 -2.82 20.28
C GLY A 402 -17.35 -3.83 21.31
N ASN A 403 -16.50 -4.62 21.93
CA ASN A 403 -16.85 -5.69 22.88
C ASN A 403 -17.79 -6.77 22.32
N GLN A 404 -17.71 -7.07 21.01
CA GLN A 404 -18.56 -8.07 20.35
C GLN A 404 -17.77 -9.33 19.98
N PRO A 405 -17.83 -10.43 20.77
CA PRO A 405 -17.08 -11.67 20.49
C PRO A 405 -17.43 -12.31 19.14
N ASN A 406 -18.67 -12.17 18.68
CA ASN A 406 -19.10 -12.73 17.39
C ASN A 406 -18.40 -12.05 16.21
N GLU A 407 -18.07 -10.76 16.30
CA GLU A 407 -17.29 -10.04 15.28
C GLU A 407 -15.86 -10.56 15.24
N VAL A 408 -15.24 -10.81 16.40
CA VAL A 408 -13.92 -11.47 16.46
C VAL A 408 -13.96 -12.82 15.75
N ARG A 409 -14.95 -13.66 16.08
CA ARG A 409 -15.07 -14.99 15.49
C ARG A 409 -15.20 -14.92 13.96
N LYS A 410 -16.09 -14.08 13.46
CA LYS A 410 -16.33 -13.91 12.02
C LYS A 410 -15.07 -13.43 11.31
N HIS A 411 -14.45 -12.37 11.83
CA HIS A 411 -13.26 -11.75 11.24
C HIS A 411 -12.04 -12.70 11.30
N PHE A 412 -11.77 -13.31 12.44
CA PHE A 412 -10.61 -14.17 12.63
C PHE A 412 -10.68 -15.46 11.79
N HIS A 413 -11.83 -16.13 11.78
CA HIS A 413 -12.02 -17.31 10.93
C HIS A 413 -11.91 -16.96 9.45
N GLY A 414 -12.50 -15.87 9.02
CA GLY A 414 -12.39 -15.45 7.63
C GLY A 414 -10.96 -15.13 7.21
N LEU A 415 -10.15 -14.51 8.08
CA LEU A 415 -8.71 -14.30 7.80
C LEU A 415 -7.95 -15.62 7.77
N ARG A 416 -8.29 -16.59 8.63
CA ARG A 416 -7.64 -17.91 8.65
C ARG A 416 -7.95 -18.77 7.44
N GLU A 417 -9.03 -18.53 6.72
CA GLU A 417 -9.27 -19.16 5.40
C GLU A 417 -8.16 -18.79 4.41
N ALA A 418 -7.62 -17.56 4.50
CA ALA A 418 -6.56 -17.09 3.62
C ALA A 418 -5.15 -17.31 4.21
N LYS A 419 -4.98 -17.16 5.54
CA LYS A 419 -3.72 -17.36 6.28
C LYS A 419 -3.95 -18.35 7.43
N ALA A 420 -3.79 -19.63 7.15
CA ALA A 420 -4.12 -20.73 8.07
C ALA A 420 -3.30 -20.71 9.39
N ASP A 421 -2.08 -20.16 9.37
CA ASP A 421 -1.18 -20.04 10.51
C ASP A 421 -1.32 -18.74 11.30
N LEU A 422 -2.33 -17.89 10.96
CA LEU A 422 -2.63 -16.67 11.68
C LEU A 422 -2.96 -16.97 13.15
N VAL A 423 -2.36 -16.21 14.05
CA VAL A 423 -2.67 -16.23 15.49
C VAL A 423 -3.30 -14.90 15.91
N GLY A 424 -4.04 -14.88 17.00
CA GLY A 424 -4.69 -13.65 17.46
C GLY A 424 -5.03 -13.69 18.93
N VAL A 425 -5.14 -12.49 19.53
CA VAL A 425 -5.64 -12.29 20.89
C VAL A 425 -6.73 -11.25 20.90
N ALA A 426 -7.80 -11.51 21.63
CA ALA A 426 -8.91 -10.59 21.86
C ALA A 426 -8.96 -10.24 23.35
N ILE A 427 -8.98 -8.96 23.67
CA ILE A 427 -9.12 -8.45 25.03
C ILE A 427 -10.45 -7.73 25.13
N PHE A 428 -11.32 -8.23 26.00
CA PHE A 428 -12.65 -7.69 26.21
C PHE A 428 -12.77 -7.13 27.62
N ASP A 429 -13.71 -6.23 27.80
CA ASP A 429 -14.21 -5.87 29.10
C ASP A 429 -14.80 -7.08 29.82
N GLN A 430 -15.25 -6.91 31.06
CA GLN A 430 -15.87 -7.98 31.83
C GLN A 430 -17.18 -8.44 31.17
N LEU A 431 -17.10 -9.54 30.39
CA LEU A 431 -18.23 -10.20 29.75
C LEU A 431 -18.01 -11.71 29.62
N GLU A 432 -19.09 -12.46 29.33
CA GLU A 432 -19.00 -13.87 29.01
C GLU A 432 -18.57 -14.05 27.55
N VAL A 433 -17.47 -14.77 27.33
CA VAL A 433 -16.91 -15.02 26.00
C VAL A 433 -17.20 -16.44 25.55
N PRO A 434 -17.74 -16.67 24.34
CA PRO A 434 -17.89 -18.01 23.78
C PRO A 434 -16.55 -18.75 23.65
N ALA A 435 -16.55 -20.05 23.90
CA ALA A 435 -15.33 -20.88 23.86
C ALA A 435 -14.69 -21.02 22.48
N ASP A 436 -15.44 -20.78 21.40
CA ASP A 436 -15.01 -20.99 20.00
C ASP A 436 -14.87 -19.66 19.24
N LEU A 437 -13.89 -18.86 19.62
CA LEU A 437 -13.55 -17.65 18.87
C LEU A 437 -12.42 -17.87 17.84
N GLY A 438 -11.68 -18.96 17.94
CA GLY A 438 -10.49 -19.21 17.14
C GLY A 438 -9.27 -18.41 17.58
N ALA A 439 -9.42 -17.14 17.97
CA ALA A 439 -8.40 -16.32 18.63
C ALA A 439 -8.36 -16.60 20.15
N GLU A 440 -7.21 -16.35 20.79
CA GLU A 440 -7.10 -16.39 22.25
C GLU A 440 -7.91 -15.25 22.87
N ALA A 441 -8.92 -15.58 23.67
CA ALA A 441 -9.83 -14.58 24.25
C ALA A 441 -9.58 -14.45 25.75
N ILE A 442 -9.38 -13.22 26.19
CA ILE A 442 -9.19 -12.86 27.59
C ILE A 442 -10.09 -11.66 27.94
N THR A 443 -10.53 -11.63 29.17
CA THR A 443 -11.42 -10.55 29.68
C THR A 443 -10.78 -9.87 30.87
N TRP A 444 -11.10 -8.60 31.08
CA TRP A 444 -10.75 -7.90 32.31
C TRP A 444 -11.57 -8.45 33.49
N ARG A 445 -10.95 -8.57 34.67
CA ARG A 445 -11.66 -8.96 35.91
C ARG A 445 -12.49 -7.80 36.45
N ARG A 446 -12.01 -6.57 36.24
CA ARG A 446 -12.77 -5.35 36.52
C ARG A 446 -13.68 -5.01 35.35
N LYS A 447 -14.62 -4.09 35.56
CA LYS A 447 -15.67 -3.77 34.58
C LYS A 447 -15.12 -3.38 33.22
N GLU A 448 -14.10 -2.51 33.20
CA GLU A 448 -13.46 -1.98 31.99
C GLU A 448 -11.97 -1.64 32.27
N ILE A 449 -11.17 -1.43 31.24
CA ILE A 449 -9.74 -1.16 31.38
C ILE A 449 -9.45 0.12 32.19
N GLU A 450 -10.32 1.12 32.17
CA GLU A 450 -10.18 2.37 32.91
C GLU A 450 -10.20 2.17 34.43
N ASN A 451 -10.79 1.11 34.94
CA ASN A 451 -10.73 0.78 36.37
C ASN A 451 -9.31 0.53 36.90
N TYR A 452 -8.33 0.26 36.00
CA TYR A 452 -6.94 -0.05 36.39
C TYR A 452 -6.05 1.18 36.57
N PHE A 453 -6.55 2.37 36.22
CA PHE A 453 -5.88 3.63 36.54
C PHE A 453 -6.77 4.62 37.32
N CYS A 454 -8.03 4.29 37.50
CA CYS A 454 -8.97 5.12 38.25
C CYS A 454 -8.74 4.96 39.77
N TYR A 455 -7.76 5.69 40.32
CA TYR A 455 -7.44 5.75 41.73
C TYR A 455 -7.37 7.20 42.20
N PRO A 456 -7.72 7.51 43.47
CA PRO A 456 -7.58 8.86 44.01
C PRO A 456 -6.18 9.44 43.79
N GLU A 457 -5.14 8.64 44.05
CA GLU A 457 -3.75 9.07 43.95
C GLU A 457 -3.35 9.40 42.51
N THR A 458 -3.88 8.69 41.52
CA THR A 458 -3.67 8.97 40.10
C THR A 458 -4.29 10.31 39.69
N LEU A 459 -5.51 10.58 40.15
CA LEU A 459 -6.23 11.82 39.87
C LEU A 459 -5.57 13.02 40.58
N GLU A 460 -5.09 12.82 41.79
CA GLU A 460 -4.32 13.82 42.53
C GLU A 460 -2.96 14.11 41.85
N ALA A 461 -2.29 13.06 41.35
CA ALA A 461 -1.05 13.20 40.58
C ALA A 461 -1.28 13.99 39.30
N TYR A 462 -2.38 13.77 38.61
CA TYR A 462 -2.77 14.55 37.43
C TYR A 462 -2.95 16.05 37.78
N ALA A 463 -3.68 16.35 38.84
CA ALA A 463 -3.89 17.72 39.28
C ALA A 463 -2.57 18.46 39.61
N ASN A 464 -1.61 17.76 40.18
CA ASN A 464 -0.28 18.31 40.47
C ASN A 464 0.56 18.49 39.23
N ALA A 465 0.62 17.48 38.32
CA ALA A 465 1.41 17.53 37.10
C ALA A 465 0.92 18.66 36.15
N SER A 466 -0.38 18.78 35.93
CA SER A 466 -0.97 19.80 35.08
C SER A 466 -0.72 21.25 35.55
N ALA A 467 -0.55 21.44 36.87
CA ALA A 467 -0.20 22.74 37.43
C ALA A 467 1.26 23.13 37.16
N LEU A 468 2.17 22.15 37.18
CA LEU A 468 3.60 22.38 36.94
C LEU A 468 3.89 22.76 35.49
N GLU A 469 3.19 22.13 34.55
CA GLU A 469 3.37 22.38 33.10
C GLU A 469 2.86 23.76 32.66
N GLU A 470 1.78 24.27 33.25
CA GLU A 470 1.14 25.52 32.87
C GLU A 470 1.62 26.76 33.61
N SER A 471 2.51 26.63 34.60
CA SER A 471 2.87 27.72 35.49
C SER A 471 4.09 28.53 35.01
N ALA A 472 4.01 29.87 35.11
CA ALA A 472 5.05 30.81 34.69
C ALA A 472 6.29 30.92 35.62
N GLY A 473 6.45 30.02 36.61
CA GLY A 473 7.61 29.99 37.51
C GLY A 473 7.40 29.12 38.75
N PRO A 474 8.50 28.69 39.47
CA PRO A 474 8.44 27.67 40.51
C PRO A 474 7.57 28.01 41.73
N LEU A 475 7.54 29.27 42.15
CA LEU A 475 6.73 29.71 43.30
C LEU A 475 5.24 29.72 43.02
N PHE A 476 4.86 30.13 41.78
CA PHE A 476 3.47 30.09 41.35
C PHE A 476 3.00 28.65 41.08
N ALA A 477 3.89 27.78 40.60
CA ALA A 477 3.61 26.38 40.39
C ALA A 477 3.17 25.65 41.67
N ILE A 478 3.83 25.87 42.80
CA ILE A 478 3.48 25.25 44.09
C ILE A 478 2.09 25.70 44.56
N SER A 479 1.80 27.00 44.48
CA SER A 479 0.50 27.54 44.88
C SER A 479 -0.64 27.04 43.99
N GLU A 480 -0.43 27.01 42.67
CA GLU A 480 -1.43 26.52 41.70
C GLU A 480 -1.64 25.01 41.85
N ALA A 481 -0.56 24.22 42.09
CA ALA A 481 -0.65 22.79 42.36
C ALA A 481 -1.51 22.50 43.59
N SER A 482 -1.28 23.22 44.70
CA SER A 482 -2.07 23.07 45.93
C SER A 482 -3.56 23.38 45.70
N LYS A 483 -3.85 24.43 44.95
CA LYS A 483 -5.22 24.82 44.58
C LYS A 483 -5.89 23.77 43.66
N ARG A 484 -5.21 23.31 42.63
CA ARG A 484 -5.73 22.29 41.70
C ARG A 484 -5.97 20.95 42.43
N LEU A 485 -5.07 20.57 43.34
CA LEU A 485 -5.22 19.37 44.17
C LEU A 485 -6.48 19.46 45.05
N GLU A 486 -6.72 20.60 45.71
CA GLU A 486 -7.89 20.80 46.55
C GLU A 486 -9.18 20.75 45.72
N ILE A 487 -9.21 21.40 44.54
CA ILE A 487 -10.35 21.35 43.62
C ILE A 487 -10.58 19.92 43.11
N MET A 488 -9.53 19.14 42.84
CA MET A 488 -9.65 17.75 42.41
C MET A 488 -10.29 16.91 43.55
N LYS A 489 -9.81 17.02 44.79
CA LYS A 489 -10.37 16.31 45.91
C LYS A 489 -11.85 16.62 46.16
N GLN A 490 -12.21 17.89 46.06
CA GLN A 490 -13.62 18.31 46.16
C GLN A 490 -14.46 17.75 45.01
N SER A 491 -13.91 17.74 43.78
CA SER A 491 -14.62 17.22 42.61
C SER A 491 -14.82 15.71 42.71
N ILE A 492 -13.81 14.97 43.19
CA ILE A 492 -13.90 13.52 43.47
C ILE A 492 -15.00 13.25 44.49
N ALA A 493 -15.02 13.97 45.65
CA ALA A 493 -16.04 13.76 46.67
C ALA A 493 -17.44 14.02 46.17
N GLU A 494 -17.65 15.11 45.42
CA GLU A 494 -18.97 15.48 44.90
C GLU A 494 -19.49 14.50 43.83
N VAL A 495 -18.62 14.00 42.93
CA VAL A 495 -19.04 13.04 41.88
C VAL A 495 -19.26 11.66 42.53
N THR A 496 -18.42 11.24 43.48
CA THR A 496 -18.62 10.00 44.22
C THR A 496 -19.97 9.99 44.97
N GLN A 497 -20.30 11.08 45.66
CA GLN A 497 -21.58 11.23 46.37
C GLN A 497 -22.77 11.21 45.38
N ALA A 498 -22.61 11.78 44.19
CA ALA A 498 -23.65 11.73 43.17
C ALA A 498 -23.87 10.30 42.63
N LEU A 499 -22.81 9.53 42.44
CA LEU A 499 -22.91 8.11 42.03
C LEU A 499 -23.60 7.25 43.08
N GLU A 500 -23.22 7.42 44.36
CA GLU A 500 -23.85 6.71 45.48
C GLU A 500 -25.35 7.05 45.56
N THR A 501 -25.71 8.33 45.43
CA THR A 501 -27.10 8.79 45.41
C THR A 501 -27.90 8.18 44.27
N LEU A 502 -27.28 7.96 43.11
CA LEU A 502 -27.88 7.29 41.94
C LEU A 502 -27.89 5.75 42.05
N GLY A 503 -27.33 5.19 43.14
CA GLY A 503 -27.26 3.73 43.31
C GLY A 503 -26.25 3.03 42.41
N LYS A 504 -25.30 3.75 41.84
CA LYS A 504 -24.29 3.20 40.92
C LYS A 504 -23.05 2.64 41.58
N GLY A 505 -23.00 2.64 42.92
CA GLY A 505 -21.87 2.17 43.73
C GLY A 505 -20.71 3.17 43.83
N SER A 506 -19.61 2.72 44.41
CA SER A 506 -18.40 3.52 44.51
C SER A 506 -17.57 3.48 43.21
N PRO A 507 -16.94 4.58 42.78
CA PRO A 507 -16.06 4.57 41.59
C PRO A 507 -14.83 3.68 41.78
N TRP A 508 -14.55 3.28 43.03
CA TRP A 508 -13.42 2.41 43.38
C TRP A 508 -13.78 0.92 43.33
N ASP A 509 -15.05 0.58 43.16
CA ASP A 509 -15.50 -0.81 43.08
C ASP A 509 -15.16 -1.41 41.71
N PRO A 510 -14.66 -2.65 41.65
CA PRO A 510 -14.29 -3.32 40.41
C PRO A 510 -15.42 -3.45 39.37
N GLY A 511 -16.66 -3.43 39.83
CA GLY A 511 -17.85 -3.59 38.99
C GLY A 511 -18.43 -2.27 38.45
N THR A 512 -17.90 -1.11 38.86
CA THR A 512 -18.42 0.19 38.44
C THR A 512 -17.88 0.57 37.07
N LYS A 513 -18.74 1.08 36.17
CA LYS A 513 -18.34 1.65 34.88
C LYS A 513 -17.77 3.04 35.09
N VAL A 514 -16.45 3.16 35.24
CA VAL A 514 -15.80 4.41 35.65
C VAL A 514 -15.61 5.43 34.52
N ASN A 515 -15.53 4.99 33.28
CA ASN A 515 -15.30 5.87 32.13
C ASN A 515 -16.42 6.92 31.99
N ASP A 516 -17.67 6.44 31.78
CA ASP A 516 -18.83 7.30 31.57
C ASP A 516 -19.44 7.85 32.85
N ASP A 517 -19.44 7.04 33.90
CA ASP A 517 -20.17 7.35 35.11
C ASP A 517 -19.36 8.22 36.10
N PHE A 518 -18.03 8.13 36.05
CA PHE A 518 -17.18 8.86 37.01
C PHE A 518 -16.14 9.80 36.33
N LEU A 519 -15.26 9.29 35.48
CA LEU A 519 -14.12 10.07 34.96
C LEU A 519 -14.58 11.26 34.07
N ALA A 520 -15.51 11.03 33.16
CA ALA A 520 -16.00 12.08 32.28
C ALA A 520 -16.72 13.21 33.10
N PRO A 521 -17.68 12.92 33.99
CA PRO A 521 -18.27 13.93 34.87
C PRO A 521 -17.27 14.60 35.82
N LEU A 522 -16.28 13.84 36.34
CA LEU A 522 -15.24 14.36 37.20
C LEU A 522 -14.42 15.46 36.51
N PHE A 523 -13.89 15.18 35.32
CA PHE A 523 -13.04 16.14 34.61
C PHE A 523 -13.83 17.33 34.10
N GLU A 524 -15.10 17.14 33.68
CA GLU A 524 -15.98 18.25 33.33
C GLU A 524 -16.15 19.20 34.52
N LYS A 525 -16.43 18.66 35.71
CA LYS A 525 -16.62 19.44 36.93
C LYS A 525 -15.32 20.10 37.43
N TYR A 526 -14.21 19.37 37.37
CA TYR A 526 -12.89 19.87 37.75
C TYR A 526 -12.48 21.09 36.94
N PHE A 527 -12.52 21.00 35.61
CA PHE A 527 -12.17 22.11 34.72
C PHE A 527 -13.16 23.27 34.79
N LYS A 528 -14.44 23.00 35.01
CA LYS A 528 -15.42 24.05 35.26
C LYS A 528 -15.11 24.87 36.54
N LYS A 529 -14.70 24.21 37.64
CA LYS A 529 -14.28 24.90 38.87
C LYS A 529 -12.99 25.71 38.68
N LEU A 530 -12.09 25.23 37.83
CA LEU A 530 -10.86 25.95 37.47
C LEU A 530 -11.12 27.10 36.51
N LYS A 531 -12.30 27.16 35.85
CA LYS A 531 -12.64 28.09 34.77
C LYS A 531 -11.72 27.93 33.55
N LEU A 532 -11.31 26.71 33.29
CA LEU A 532 -10.46 26.31 32.15
C LEU A 532 -11.25 25.41 31.17
N PRO A 533 -10.85 25.37 29.90
CA PRO A 533 -11.37 24.36 28.96
C PRO A 533 -11.04 22.95 29.44
N ASN A 534 -11.97 21.99 29.27
CA ASN A 534 -11.70 20.59 29.58
C ASN A 534 -10.79 19.98 28.53
N VAL A 535 -9.54 19.73 28.88
CA VAL A 535 -8.53 19.08 28.04
C VAL A 535 -8.44 17.56 28.28
N MET A 536 -9.02 17.05 29.38
CA MET A 536 -9.05 15.63 29.72
C MET A 536 -10.38 15.01 29.28
N ALA A 537 -10.49 14.79 27.98
CA ALA A 537 -11.59 14.03 27.39
C ALA A 537 -11.25 12.52 27.32
N LYS A 538 -12.24 11.65 27.04
CA LYS A 538 -12.05 10.19 26.95
C LYS A 538 -10.83 9.76 26.14
N LYS A 539 -10.58 10.41 25.01
CA LYS A 539 -9.41 10.13 24.14
C LYS A 539 -8.06 10.32 24.83
N ASN A 540 -8.01 11.11 25.93
CA ASN A 540 -6.80 11.45 26.68
C ASN A 540 -6.68 10.67 27.99
N PHE A 541 -7.64 9.84 28.38
CA PHE A 541 -7.61 9.10 29.64
C PHE A 541 -6.42 8.17 29.78
N HIS A 542 -5.79 7.75 28.66
CA HIS A 542 -4.55 6.98 28.69
C HIS A 542 -3.39 7.70 29.39
N GLU A 543 -3.39 9.04 29.46
CA GLU A 543 -2.40 9.84 30.19
C GLU A 543 -2.43 9.53 31.70
N LEU A 544 -3.61 9.18 32.24
CA LEU A 544 -3.76 8.79 33.63
C LEU A 544 -3.02 7.48 33.94
N ALA A 545 -2.94 6.56 32.99
CA ALA A 545 -2.23 5.30 33.17
C ALA A 545 -0.72 5.52 33.44
N LEU A 546 -0.12 6.57 32.85
CA LEU A 546 1.27 6.97 33.11
C LEU A 546 1.49 7.51 34.54
N LEU A 547 0.42 8.00 35.16
CA LEU A 547 0.49 8.61 36.52
C LEU A 547 0.20 7.61 37.64
N VAL A 548 -0.24 6.39 37.34
CA VAL A 548 -0.45 5.34 38.35
C VAL A 548 0.85 5.04 39.06
N PRO A 549 0.88 5.06 40.44
CA PRO A 549 2.05 4.61 41.16
C PRO A 549 2.42 3.16 40.84
N ARG A 550 3.70 2.87 40.59
CA ARG A 550 4.13 1.53 40.14
C ARG A 550 3.65 0.39 41.03
N GLU A 551 3.67 0.62 42.34
CA GLU A 551 3.21 -0.32 43.35
C GLU A 551 1.70 -0.57 43.36
N LYS A 552 0.93 0.30 42.68
CA LYS A 552 -0.52 0.19 42.56
C LYS A 552 -0.98 -0.35 41.22
N ILE A 553 -0.07 -0.58 40.27
CA ILE A 553 -0.42 -1.21 39.00
C ILE A 553 -0.83 -2.65 39.30
N ASP A 554 -2.09 -2.97 38.98
CA ASP A 554 -2.64 -4.30 39.20
C ASP A 554 -1.85 -5.33 38.34
N PRO A 555 -1.44 -6.47 38.92
CA PRO A 555 -0.74 -7.53 38.19
C PRO A 555 -1.47 -8.01 36.92
N GLU A 556 -2.79 -7.88 36.86
CA GLU A 556 -3.58 -8.25 35.72
C GLU A 556 -3.22 -7.44 34.47
N VAL A 557 -2.83 -6.17 34.61
CA VAL A 557 -2.35 -5.35 33.48
C VAL A 557 -1.15 -6.03 32.82
N LYS A 558 -0.21 -6.52 33.62
CA LYS A 558 0.95 -7.25 33.11
C LYS A 558 0.54 -8.58 32.48
N GLU A 559 -0.41 -9.32 33.07
CA GLU A 559 -0.94 -10.57 32.48
C GLU A 559 -1.47 -10.33 31.06
N LYS A 560 -2.19 -9.23 30.81
CA LYS A 560 -2.73 -8.89 29.47
C LYS A 560 -1.60 -8.52 28.50
N LEU A 561 -0.61 -7.75 28.95
CA LEU A 561 0.56 -7.42 28.13
C LEU A 561 1.39 -8.68 27.80
N ASP A 562 1.56 -9.60 28.76
CA ASP A 562 2.23 -10.89 28.54
C ASP A 562 1.47 -11.74 27.50
N ALA A 563 0.14 -11.75 27.50
CA ALA A 563 -0.67 -12.45 26.49
C ALA A 563 -0.42 -11.87 25.09
N ILE A 564 -0.38 -10.55 24.94
CA ILE A 564 -0.07 -9.89 23.66
C ILE A 564 1.34 -10.29 23.16
N VAL A 565 2.34 -10.21 24.04
CA VAL A 565 3.72 -10.58 23.71
C VAL A 565 3.82 -12.06 23.29
N ASN A 566 3.14 -12.95 24.02
CA ASN A 566 3.15 -14.38 23.70
C ASN A 566 2.53 -14.69 22.34
N ILE A 567 1.45 -14.00 21.97
CA ILE A 567 0.86 -14.14 20.63
C ILE A 567 1.82 -13.61 19.56
N LYS A 568 2.42 -12.42 19.75
CA LYS A 568 3.41 -11.87 18.80
C LYS A 568 4.58 -12.84 18.59
N ARG A 569 5.09 -13.48 19.64
CA ARG A 569 6.19 -14.48 19.55
C ARG A 569 5.81 -15.72 18.74
N ARG A 570 4.53 -16.08 18.68
CA ARG A 570 4.00 -17.22 17.91
C ARG A 570 3.67 -16.84 16.47
N ALA A 571 3.65 -15.55 16.17
CA ALA A 571 3.33 -15.05 14.84
C ALA A 571 4.35 -15.50 13.78
N ARG A 572 3.88 -15.72 12.57
CA ARG A 572 4.70 -16.06 11.40
C ARG A 572 4.40 -15.06 10.29
N PRO A 573 5.07 -13.89 10.27
CA PRO A 573 4.96 -12.94 9.18
C PRO A 573 5.51 -13.53 7.88
N VAL A 574 4.98 -13.09 6.75
CA VAL A 574 5.52 -13.49 5.44
C VAL A 574 6.79 -12.70 5.19
N GLY A 575 7.93 -13.37 5.13
CA GLY A 575 9.24 -12.76 4.85
C GLY A 575 10.35 -13.09 5.84
N ASP A 576 10.04 -13.80 6.92
CA ASP A 576 11.04 -14.37 7.84
C ASP A 576 11.47 -15.78 7.44
#